data_4004c8dfa03f0fad7ffcc42e5cf7fe09
#
_entry.id   4004c8dfa03f0fad7ffcc42e5cf7fe09
#
_cell.length_a   1.000
_cell.length_b   1.000
_cell.length_c   1.000
_cell.angle_alpha   90.00
_cell.angle_beta   90.00
_cell.angle_gamma   90.00
#
_symmetry.space_group_name_H-M   'P 1'
#
loop_
_entity.id
_entity.type
_entity.pdbx_description
1 polymer ?
#
loop_
_entity_poly.entity_id
_entity_poly.type
_entity_poly.pdbx_seq_one_letter_code
_entity_poly.pdbx_strand_id
1 'polypeptide(L)'
;NAQEATAKHFPEHGPIDPKTGKEVLVSLKNVDITFGKGDKALKAVSNATFDIYKGETFSLIGESGSGKTTIGRAVIRVNPCSAGEILYKGVRISGKIPHSLDREVIRNIQMVFQDPAASLNERATVDYIVSEGLYNFHLYKDEADRVQKVDNIIKEVGLLPEHLTRYPHEFSGGQRQRIGLARAMVMEPELVVADEPISALDVSIRAQVLNL
;
A
#
# COMPACT_ATOMS: atom_id res chain seq x y z
N ASN A 1 -23.10 16.44 6.00
CA ASN A 1 -23.65 15.17 5.58
C ASN A 1 -23.24 14.11 6.59
N ALA A 2 -24.23 13.64 7.37
CA ALA A 2 -24.06 12.87 8.61
C ALA A 2 -23.80 11.35 8.41
N GLN A 3 -23.39 10.89 7.26
CA GLN A 3 -23.08 9.47 7.01
C GLN A 3 -21.64 9.07 7.39
N GLU A 4 -20.77 10.02 7.75
CA GLU A 4 -19.34 9.78 7.93
C GLU A 4 -18.92 9.22 9.29
N ALA A 5 -19.80 9.22 10.28
CA ALA A 5 -19.40 8.94 11.68
C ALA A 5 -19.84 7.56 12.23
N THR A 6 -20.58 6.74 11.47
CA THR A 6 -21.21 5.51 11.99
C THR A 6 -20.86 4.21 11.27
N ALA A 7 -20.11 4.27 10.17
CA ALA A 7 -19.67 3.05 9.48
C ALA A 7 -18.67 2.28 10.37
N LYS A 8 -18.98 1.04 10.69
CA LYS A 8 -18.08 0.12 11.41
C LYS A 8 -17.14 -0.62 10.46
N HIS A 9 -17.55 -0.76 9.19
CA HIS A 9 -16.84 -1.45 8.12
C HIS A 9 -17.02 -0.70 6.80
N PHE A 10 -16.08 -0.89 5.88
CA PHE A 10 -16.24 -0.40 4.51
C PHE A 10 -17.31 -1.20 3.76
N PRO A 11 -17.98 -0.59 2.77
CA PRO A 11 -18.84 -1.34 1.87
C PRO A 11 -18.04 -2.36 1.05
N GLU A 12 -18.69 -3.42 0.59
CA GLU A 12 -18.06 -4.42 -0.26
C GLU A 12 -17.61 -3.81 -1.60
N HIS A 13 -18.44 -2.90 -2.14
CA HIS A 13 -18.17 -2.19 -3.38
C HIS A 13 -18.09 -0.68 -3.17
N GLY A 14 -17.23 -0.03 -3.95
CA GLY A 14 -17.16 1.43 -4.05
C GLY A 14 -18.30 2.00 -4.91
N PRO A 15 -18.43 3.33 -4.94
CA PRO A 15 -19.40 3.98 -5.81
C PRO A 15 -19.04 3.77 -7.29
N ILE A 16 -20.06 3.67 -8.14
CA ILE A 16 -19.88 3.59 -9.59
C ILE A 16 -19.79 5.00 -10.14
N ASP A 17 -18.73 5.28 -10.89
CA ASP A 17 -18.59 6.52 -11.63
C ASP A 17 -19.61 6.54 -12.79
N PRO A 18 -20.55 7.48 -12.81
CA PRO A 18 -21.59 7.54 -13.84
C PRO A 18 -21.07 7.82 -15.25
N LYS A 19 -19.84 8.35 -15.37
CA LYS A 19 -19.23 8.65 -16.68
C LYS A 19 -18.54 7.45 -17.30
N THR A 20 -17.88 6.64 -16.45
CA THR A 20 -17.07 5.51 -16.92
C THR A 20 -17.74 4.16 -16.68
N GLY A 21 -18.74 4.08 -15.80
CA GLY A 21 -19.37 2.83 -15.36
C GLY A 21 -18.47 1.95 -14.50
N LYS A 22 -17.28 2.46 -14.09
CA LYS A 22 -16.32 1.70 -13.29
C LYS A 22 -16.51 1.95 -11.79
N GLU A 23 -16.18 0.96 -10.99
CA GLU A 23 -16.16 1.06 -9.53
C GLU A 23 -14.97 1.89 -9.08
N VAL A 24 -15.21 2.97 -8.30
CA VAL A 24 -14.17 3.81 -7.72
C VAL A 24 -13.67 3.17 -6.43
N LEU A 25 -12.40 2.78 -6.43
CA LEU A 25 -11.76 2.19 -5.25
C LEU A 25 -11.24 3.26 -4.30
N VAL A 26 -10.46 4.23 -4.82
CA VAL A 26 -9.93 5.37 -4.06
C VAL A 26 -10.21 6.66 -4.80
N SER A 27 -10.63 7.69 -4.07
CA SER A 27 -10.88 9.03 -4.60
C SER A 27 -10.13 10.08 -3.76
N LEU A 28 -9.38 10.94 -4.42
CA LEU A 28 -8.80 12.14 -3.82
C LEU A 28 -9.61 13.35 -4.29
N LYS A 29 -10.02 14.21 -3.35
CA LYS A 29 -10.81 15.42 -3.65
C LYS A 29 -10.16 16.64 -3.02
N ASN A 30 -9.60 17.50 -3.87
CA ASN A 30 -8.96 18.77 -3.49
C ASN A 30 -7.92 18.59 -2.37
N VAL A 31 -7.10 17.52 -2.44
CA VAL A 31 -6.16 17.17 -1.38
C VAL A 31 -4.97 18.11 -1.39
N ASP A 32 -4.74 18.77 -0.26
CA ASP A 32 -3.53 19.51 0.05
C ASP A 32 -2.72 18.78 1.12
N ILE A 33 -1.39 18.78 0.97
CA ILE A 33 -0.48 18.26 1.99
C ILE A 33 0.61 19.29 2.23
N THR A 34 0.68 19.78 3.48
CA THR A 34 1.64 20.79 3.91
C THR A 34 2.42 20.29 5.11
N PHE A 35 3.73 20.35 5.06
CA PHE A 35 4.63 20.04 6.17
C PHE A 35 5.12 21.32 6.85
N GLY A 36 5.31 21.26 8.15
CA GLY A 36 5.74 22.41 8.94
C GLY A 36 4.60 23.35 9.30
N LYS A 37 4.93 24.51 9.90
CA LYS A 37 3.98 25.54 10.33
C LYS A 37 4.57 26.94 10.09
N GLY A 38 3.69 27.94 9.94
CA GLY A 38 4.08 29.35 9.74
C GLY A 38 4.94 29.54 8.49
N ASP A 39 5.95 30.41 8.59
CA ASP A 39 6.83 30.78 7.46
C ASP A 39 7.71 29.62 6.93
N LYS A 40 7.79 28.52 7.66
CA LYS A 40 8.51 27.29 7.25
C LYS A 40 7.57 26.20 6.70
N ALA A 41 6.32 26.55 6.43
CA ALA A 41 5.39 25.60 5.85
C ALA A 41 5.74 25.29 4.39
N LEU A 42 5.94 24.03 4.08
CA LEU A 42 6.18 23.54 2.72
C LEU A 42 4.92 22.83 2.20
N LYS A 43 4.27 23.40 1.21
CA LYS A 43 3.14 22.77 0.52
C LYS A 43 3.67 21.76 -0.51
N ALA A 44 3.68 20.48 -0.14
CA ALA A 44 4.20 19.39 -0.96
C ALA A 44 3.20 18.90 -2.01
N VAL A 45 1.88 19.01 -1.74
CA VAL A 45 0.81 18.67 -2.66
C VAL A 45 -0.22 19.77 -2.64
N SER A 46 -0.72 20.17 -3.82
CA SER A 46 -1.72 21.22 -3.99
C SER A 46 -2.87 20.71 -4.84
N ASN A 47 -4.08 20.71 -4.27
CA ASN A 47 -5.34 20.46 -4.94
C ASN A 47 -5.37 19.16 -5.78
N ALA A 48 -4.78 18.07 -5.26
CA ALA A 48 -4.80 16.78 -5.95
C ALA A 48 -6.24 16.23 -6.00
N THR A 49 -6.73 15.97 -7.22
CA THR A 49 -8.09 15.45 -7.45
C THR A 49 -8.05 14.43 -8.56
N PHE A 50 -8.30 13.15 -8.24
CA PHE A 50 -8.42 12.05 -9.17
C PHE A 50 -9.05 10.83 -8.51
N ASP A 51 -9.51 9.90 -9.33
CA ASP A 51 -10.06 8.62 -8.91
C ASP A 51 -9.16 7.48 -9.37
N ILE A 52 -9.08 6.43 -8.57
CA ILE A 52 -8.44 5.14 -8.89
C ILE A 52 -9.56 4.11 -8.92
N TYR A 53 -9.72 3.42 -10.05
CA TYR A 53 -10.76 2.43 -10.23
C TYR A 53 -10.28 1.04 -9.85
N LYS A 54 -11.21 0.19 -9.44
CA LYS A 54 -10.91 -1.20 -9.12
C LYS A 54 -10.35 -1.94 -10.32
N GLY A 55 -9.24 -2.67 -10.10
CA GLY A 55 -8.59 -3.48 -11.13
C GLY A 55 -7.81 -2.68 -12.19
N GLU A 56 -7.54 -1.39 -11.96
CA GLU A 56 -6.69 -0.61 -12.88
C GLU A 56 -5.26 -0.42 -12.36
N THR A 57 -4.33 -0.21 -13.28
CA THR A 57 -3.00 0.30 -12.97
C THR A 57 -3.00 1.81 -13.18
N PHE A 58 -2.90 2.56 -12.07
CA PHE A 58 -2.85 4.02 -12.08
C PHE A 58 -1.42 4.51 -11.87
N SER A 59 -0.91 5.40 -12.72
CA SER A 59 0.45 5.92 -12.63
C SER A 59 0.49 7.42 -12.38
N LEU A 60 1.19 7.81 -11.30
CA LEU A 60 1.55 9.21 -11.02
C LEU A 60 2.91 9.55 -11.67
N ILE A 61 2.91 10.41 -12.66
CA ILE A 61 4.12 10.84 -13.37
C ILE A 61 4.43 12.28 -13.01
N GLY A 62 5.69 12.61 -12.83
CA GLY A 62 6.14 13.97 -12.53
C GLY A 62 7.61 13.99 -12.12
N GLU A 63 8.19 15.19 -12.03
CA GLU A 63 9.59 15.40 -11.63
C GLU A 63 9.87 14.92 -10.21
N SER A 64 11.16 14.75 -9.88
CA SER A 64 11.58 14.47 -8.51
C SER A 64 11.13 15.62 -7.58
N GLY A 65 10.58 15.29 -6.41
CA GLY A 65 10.05 16.29 -5.49
C GLY A 65 8.65 16.82 -5.81
N SER A 66 7.97 16.36 -6.87
CA SER A 66 6.62 16.80 -7.23
C SER A 66 5.50 16.28 -6.31
N GLY A 67 5.82 15.57 -5.24
CA GLY A 67 4.84 15.11 -4.25
C GLY A 67 4.26 13.71 -4.50
N LYS A 68 4.75 12.93 -5.47
CA LYS A 68 4.25 11.55 -5.77
C LYS A 68 4.28 10.64 -4.55
N THR A 69 5.45 10.48 -3.94
CA THR A 69 5.63 9.71 -2.70
C THR A 69 4.76 10.24 -1.56
N THR A 70 4.60 11.58 -1.49
CA THR A 70 3.78 12.23 -0.47
C THR A 70 2.31 11.86 -0.63
N ILE A 71 1.79 11.81 -1.85
CA ILE A 71 0.42 11.37 -2.16
C ILE A 71 0.26 9.89 -1.81
N GLY A 72 1.17 9.02 -2.26
CA GLY A 72 1.12 7.59 -1.93
C GLY A 72 1.06 7.35 -0.41
N ARG A 73 1.91 8.05 0.35
CA ARG A 73 1.91 7.99 1.82
C ARG A 73 0.64 8.57 2.46
N ALA A 74 -0.04 9.50 1.80
CA ALA A 74 -1.32 10.00 2.30
C ALA A 74 -2.45 9.00 2.06
N VAL A 75 -2.45 8.27 0.96
CA VAL A 75 -3.41 7.20 0.67
C VAL A 75 -3.35 6.10 1.73
N ILE A 76 -2.16 5.69 2.15
CA ILE A 76 -1.95 4.73 3.26
C ILE A 76 -2.01 5.39 4.66
N ARG A 77 -2.42 6.66 4.76
CA ARG A 77 -2.62 7.42 6.00
C ARG A 77 -1.34 7.71 6.83
N VAL A 78 -0.16 7.56 6.26
CA VAL A 78 1.11 7.96 6.91
C VAL A 78 1.26 9.48 6.93
N ASN A 79 0.92 10.15 5.83
CA ASN A 79 0.93 11.61 5.77
C ASN A 79 -0.49 12.15 5.95
N PRO A 80 -0.73 13.07 6.91
CA PRO A 80 -2.02 13.70 7.06
C PRO A 80 -2.28 14.71 5.94
N CYS A 81 -3.53 14.81 5.49
CA CYS A 81 -3.98 15.88 4.58
C CYS A 81 -4.16 17.18 5.37
N SER A 82 -3.69 18.30 4.79
CA SER A 82 -3.92 19.65 5.35
C SER A 82 -5.31 20.19 4.96
N ALA A 83 -5.80 19.80 3.78
CA ALA A 83 -7.14 20.10 3.28
C ALA A 83 -7.59 19.01 2.30
N GLY A 84 -8.88 19.03 1.94
CA GLY A 84 -9.49 18.02 1.07
C GLY A 84 -9.75 16.71 1.78
N GLU A 85 -10.09 15.70 1.01
CA GLU A 85 -10.42 14.36 1.54
C GLU A 85 -9.92 13.24 0.64
N ILE A 86 -9.57 12.12 1.28
CA ILE A 86 -9.31 10.84 0.62
C ILE A 86 -10.40 9.88 1.05
N LEU A 87 -11.02 9.26 0.05
CA LEU A 87 -12.07 8.26 0.25
C LEU A 87 -11.60 6.91 -0.25
N TYR A 88 -11.95 5.86 0.48
CA TYR A 88 -11.79 4.46 0.07
C TYR A 88 -13.19 3.85 -0.01
N LYS A 89 -13.57 3.32 -1.16
CA LYS A 89 -14.93 2.81 -1.45
C LYS A 89 -16.03 3.81 -1.05
N GLY A 90 -15.79 5.11 -1.29
CA GLY A 90 -16.72 6.19 -0.98
C GLY A 90 -16.75 6.63 0.49
N VAL A 91 -16.05 5.95 1.39
CA VAL A 91 -15.94 6.31 2.81
C VAL A 91 -14.65 7.09 3.05
N ARG A 92 -14.75 8.21 3.76
CA ARG A 92 -13.58 9.05 4.07
C ARG A 92 -12.60 8.32 4.98
N ILE A 93 -11.34 8.28 4.53
CA ILE A 93 -10.22 7.72 5.28
C ILE A 93 -9.21 8.77 5.75
N SER A 94 -9.25 10.01 5.24
CA SER A 94 -8.40 11.11 5.73
C SER A 94 -8.86 11.63 7.08
N GLY A 95 -7.91 12.06 7.93
CA GLY A 95 -8.21 12.56 9.28
C GLY A 95 -8.47 11.45 10.29
N LYS A 96 -9.27 11.74 11.33
CA LYS A 96 -9.61 10.75 12.37
C LYS A 96 -10.73 9.84 11.86
N ILE A 97 -10.51 8.53 11.97
CA ILE A 97 -11.49 7.48 11.67
C ILE A 97 -11.53 6.47 12.81
N PRO A 98 -12.61 5.67 12.94
CA PRO A 98 -12.68 4.58 13.90
C PRO A 98 -11.53 3.58 13.71
N HIS A 99 -11.06 2.98 14.81
CA HIS A 99 -9.96 2.00 14.77
C HIS A 99 -10.28 0.78 13.89
N SER A 100 -11.55 0.35 13.84
CA SER A 100 -11.97 -0.75 12.97
C SER A 100 -11.72 -0.43 11.50
N LEU A 101 -12.11 0.76 11.04
CA LEU A 101 -11.86 1.22 9.67
C LEU A 101 -10.37 1.40 9.38
N ASP A 102 -9.61 1.92 10.36
CA ASP A 102 -8.16 2.07 10.22
C ASP A 102 -7.47 0.71 10.00
N ARG A 103 -7.86 -0.31 10.76
CA ARG A 103 -7.37 -1.69 10.54
C ARG A 103 -7.71 -2.23 9.15
N GLU A 104 -8.93 -1.98 8.66
CA GLU A 104 -9.33 -2.40 7.30
C GLU A 104 -8.52 -1.67 6.22
N VAL A 105 -8.27 -0.37 6.37
CA VAL A 105 -7.38 0.38 5.45
C VAL A 105 -5.98 -0.25 5.43
N ILE A 106 -5.39 -0.50 6.62
CA ILE A 106 -4.05 -1.11 6.72
C ILE A 106 -4.02 -2.50 6.06
N ARG A 107 -5.10 -3.29 6.18
CA ARG A 107 -5.18 -4.61 5.53
C ARG A 107 -5.30 -4.50 4.01
N ASN A 108 -6.19 -3.64 3.53
CA ASN A 108 -6.62 -3.62 2.14
C ASN A 108 -5.78 -2.71 1.24
N ILE A 109 -5.03 -1.77 1.83
CA ILE A 109 -4.17 -0.85 1.10
C ILE A 109 -2.74 -1.01 1.61
N GLN A 110 -1.87 -1.58 0.78
CA GLN A 110 -0.48 -1.84 1.13
C GLN A 110 0.47 -0.93 0.35
N MET A 111 1.66 -0.71 0.89
CA MET A 111 2.69 0.09 0.22
C MET A 111 4.00 -0.68 0.08
N VAL A 112 4.55 -0.63 -1.12
CA VAL A 112 5.92 -1.05 -1.42
C VAL A 112 6.80 0.19 -1.47
N PHE A 113 7.73 0.30 -0.53
CA PHE A 113 8.59 1.47 -0.38
C PHE A 113 9.79 1.41 -1.34
N GLN A 114 10.28 2.58 -1.74
CA GLN A 114 11.45 2.74 -2.59
C GLN A 114 12.72 2.15 -1.96
N ASP A 115 12.93 2.35 -0.66
CA ASP A 115 14.06 1.79 0.09
C ASP A 115 13.62 0.58 0.93
N PRO A 116 13.93 -0.65 0.47
CA PRO A 116 13.61 -1.85 1.22
C PRO A 116 14.42 -1.97 2.52
N ALA A 117 15.65 -1.42 2.56
CA ALA A 117 16.49 -1.52 3.76
C ALA A 117 15.88 -0.75 4.94
N ALA A 118 15.26 0.40 4.67
CA ALA A 118 14.57 1.18 5.70
C ALA A 118 13.22 0.57 6.14
N SER A 119 12.68 -0.37 5.37
CA SER A 119 11.32 -0.91 5.59
C SER A 119 11.28 -2.32 6.17
N LEU A 120 12.39 -3.06 6.15
CA LEU A 120 12.48 -4.42 6.66
C LEU A 120 13.15 -4.47 8.04
N ASN A 121 12.64 -5.33 8.92
CA ASN A 121 13.27 -5.57 10.21
C ASN A 121 14.48 -6.50 10.05
N GLU A 122 15.69 -5.96 10.13
CA GLU A 122 16.96 -6.69 9.97
C GLU A 122 17.19 -7.80 11.03
N ARG A 123 16.39 -7.83 12.10
CA ARG A 123 16.49 -8.83 13.19
C ARG A 123 15.46 -9.95 13.07
N ALA A 124 14.60 -9.91 12.07
CA ALA A 124 13.59 -10.91 11.81
C ALA A 124 13.95 -11.75 10.57
N THR A 125 13.57 -13.00 10.56
CA THR A 125 13.70 -13.85 9.36
C THR A 125 12.72 -13.42 8.28
N VAL A 126 13.00 -13.77 7.03
CA VAL A 126 12.12 -13.48 5.90
C VAL A 126 10.73 -14.10 6.13
N ASP A 127 10.65 -15.34 6.65
CA ASP A 127 9.37 -15.98 7.01
C ASP A 127 8.54 -15.09 7.95
N TYR A 128 9.15 -14.60 9.03
CA TYR A 128 8.45 -13.73 9.99
C TYR A 128 8.01 -12.42 9.35
N ILE A 129 8.88 -11.76 8.57
CA ILE A 129 8.59 -10.48 7.91
C ILE A 129 7.38 -10.62 6.96
N VAL A 130 7.37 -11.69 6.15
CA VAL A 130 6.27 -11.93 5.20
C VAL A 130 5.00 -12.33 5.94
N SER A 131 5.11 -13.14 7.00
CA SER A 131 3.96 -13.61 7.79
C SER A 131 3.36 -12.55 8.72
N GLU A 132 4.05 -11.44 9.00
CA GLU A 132 3.63 -10.45 10.01
C GLU A 132 2.20 -9.96 9.78
N GLY A 133 1.83 -9.65 8.54
CA GLY A 133 0.47 -9.26 8.18
C GLY A 133 -0.57 -10.36 8.42
N LEU A 134 -0.20 -11.61 8.10
CA LEU A 134 -1.08 -12.77 8.33
C LEU A 134 -1.36 -12.95 9.82
N TYR A 135 -0.33 -12.83 10.68
CA TYR A 135 -0.50 -12.90 12.14
C TYR A 135 -1.37 -11.76 12.69
N ASN A 136 -1.08 -10.52 12.29
CA ASN A 136 -1.75 -9.34 12.84
C ASN A 136 -3.24 -9.26 12.47
N PHE A 137 -3.61 -9.81 11.32
CA PHE A 137 -4.98 -9.77 10.80
C PHE A 137 -5.68 -11.14 10.80
N HIS A 138 -5.02 -12.20 11.31
CA HIS A 138 -5.55 -13.56 11.35
C HIS A 138 -6.03 -14.06 9.98
N LEU A 139 -5.18 -13.86 8.93
CA LEU A 139 -5.49 -14.19 7.54
C LEU A 139 -5.09 -15.61 7.13
N TYR A 140 -5.10 -16.53 8.06
CA TYR A 140 -4.79 -17.94 7.85
C TYR A 140 -5.68 -18.82 8.74
N LYS A 141 -5.93 -20.05 8.30
CA LYS A 141 -6.78 -21.03 9.00
C LYS A 141 -6.03 -21.76 10.10
N ASP A 142 -4.80 -22.21 9.74
CA ASP A 142 -3.89 -22.95 10.58
C ASP A 142 -2.45 -22.72 10.12
N GLU A 143 -1.48 -23.29 10.81
CA GLU A 143 -0.06 -23.09 10.49
C GLU A 143 0.30 -23.65 9.11
N ALA A 144 -0.35 -24.71 8.65
CA ALA A 144 -0.11 -25.27 7.31
C ALA A 144 -0.57 -24.30 6.21
N ASP A 145 -1.74 -23.66 6.38
CA ASP A 145 -2.26 -22.63 5.46
C ASP A 145 -1.32 -21.40 5.43
N ARG A 146 -0.84 -20.96 6.61
CA ARG A 146 0.14 -19.85 6.69
C ARG A 146 1.40 -20.17 5.90
N VAL A 147 2.01 -21.33 6.16
CA VAL A 147 3.23 -21.77 5.47
C VAL A 147 3.00 -21.83 3.97
N GLN A 148 1.88 -22.38 3.52
CA GLN A 148 1.56 -22.48 2.11
C GLN A 148 1.40 -21.09 1.45
N LYS A 149 0.72 -20.13 2.10
CA LYS A 149 0.58 -18.76 1.61
C LYS A 149 1.93 -18.08 1.45
N VAL A 150 2.80 -18.21 2.46
CA VAL A 150 4.16 -17.64 2.43
C VAL A 150 5.01 -18.29 1.34
N ASP A 151 4.99 -19.62 1.22
CA ASP A 151 5.72 -20.34 0.17
C ASP A 151 5.27 -19.94 -1.23
N ASN A 152 3.97 -19.76 -1.43
CA ASN A 152 3.43 -19.35 -2.72
C ASN A 152 3.92 -17.94 -3.09
N ILE A 153 3.72 -16.96 -2.21
CA ILE A 153 4.10 -15.58 -2.52
C ILE A 153 5.61 -15.42 -2.69
N ILE A 154 6.44 -16.15 -1.95
CA ILE A 154 7.91 -16.13 -2.10
C ILE A 154 8.32 -16.63 -3.49
N LYS A 155 7.69 -17.68 -4.00
CA LYS A 155 7.92 -18.20 -5.36
C LYS A 155 7.43 -17.20 -6.43
N GLU A 156 6.28 -16.57 -6.23
CA GLU A 156 5.71 -15.57 -7.15
C GLU A 156 6.63 -14.35 -7.31
N VAL A 157 7.26 -13.89 -6.23
CA VAL A 157 8.24 -12.80 -6.32
C VAL A 157 9.63 -13.26 -6.78
N GLY A 158 9.81 -14.53 -7.19
CA GLY A 158 11.05 -15.08 -7.71
C GLY A 158 12.14 -15.30 -6.65
N LEU A 159 11.74 -15.58 -5.41
CA LEU A 159 12.61 -16.03 -4.34
C LEU A 159 12.44 -17.54 -4.12
N LEU A 160 13.38 -18.15 -3.38
CA LEU A 160 13.35 -19.60 -3.07
C LEU A 160 12.83 -19.84 -1.65
N PRO A 161 12.12 -20.94 -1.38
CA PRO A 161 11.64 -21.28 -0.03
C PRO A 161 12.78 -21.35 1.02
N GLU A 162 13.97 -21.77 0.63
CA GLU A 162 15.16 -21.80 1.50
C GLU A 162 15.61 -20.42 1.99
N HIS A 163 15.14 -19.33 1.33
CA HIS A 163 15.39 -17.97 1.75
C HIS A 163 14.59 -17.56 3.00
N LEU A 164 13.53 -18.27 3.34
CA LEU A 164 12.62 -17.94 4.44
C LEU A 164 13.30 -17.94 5.81
N THR A 165 14.35 -18.76 6.00
CA THR A 165 15.10 -18.86 7.26
C THR A 165 16.19 -17.81 7.42
N ARG A 166 16.48 -17.05 6.36
CA ARG A 166 17.54 -16.05 6.32
C ARG A 166 17.05 -14.67 6.80
N TYR A 167 18.01 -13.77 7.05
CA TYR A 167 17.77 -12.39 7.48
C TYR A 167 17.96 -11.40 6.32
N PRO A 168 17.29 -10.22 6.33
CA PRO A 168 17.37 -9.25 5.24
C PRO A 168 18.79 -8.82 4.85
N HIS A 169 19.72 -8.71 5.81
CA HIS A 169 21.11 -8.32 5.53
C HIS A 169 21.91 -9.35 4.70
N GLU A 170 21.40 -10.57 4.55
CA GLU A 170 22.01 -11.63 3.73
C GLU A 170 21.61 -11.52 2.25
N PHE A 171 20.79 -10.57 1.89
CA PHE A 171 20.20 -10.41 0.55
C PHE A 171 20.71 -9.17 -0.18
N SER A 172 20.74 -9.24 -1.51
CA SER A 172 20.95 -8.07 -2.37
C SER A 172 19.80 -7.06 -2.25
N GLY A 173 20.03 -5.81 -2.66
CA GLY A 173 18.98 -4.77 -2.67
C GLY A 173 17.72 -5.19 -3.44
N GLY A 174 17.89 -5.80 -4.62
CA GLY A 174 16.76 -6.30 -5.41
C GLY A 174 16.02 -7.46 -4.75
N GLN A 175 16.71 -8.37 -4.07
CA GLN A 175 16.07 -9.44 -3.29
C GLN A 175 15.32 -8.88 -2.09
N ARG A 176 15.87 -7.91 -1.36
CA ARG A 176 15.17 -7.21 -0.26
C ARG A 176 13.90 -6.51 -0.74
N GLN A 177 13.93 -5.93 -1.94
CA GLN A 177 12.75 -5.34 -2.55
C GLN A 177 11.66 -6.38 -2.83
N ARG A 178 12.03 -7.59 -3.29
CA ARG A 178 11.09 -8.70 -3.48
C ARG A 178 10.52 -9.20 -2.15
N ILE A 179 11.31 -9.22 -1.07
CA ILE A 179 10.80 -9.53 0.28
C ILE A 179 9.75 -8.49 0.70
N GLY A 180 10.01 -7.20 0.47
CA GLY A 180 9.05 -6.12 0.74
C GLY A 180 7.77 -6.25 -0.08
N LEU A 181 7.88 -6.68 -1.34
CA LEU A 181 6.74 -6.96 -2.21
C LEU A 181 5.94 -8.17 -1.68
N ALA A 182 6.61 -9.29 -1.35
CA ALA A 182 5.96 -10.47 -0.79
C ALA A 182 5.19 -10.14 0.50
N ARG A 183 5.80 -9.34 1.40
CA ARG A 183 5.14 -8.86 2.63
C ARG A 183 3.84 -8.09 2.35
N ALA A 184 3.83 -7.25 1.33
CA ALA A 184 2.65 -6.49 0.95
C ALA A 184 1.57 -7.39 0.29
N MET A 185 1.98 -8.28 -0.62
CA MET A 185 1.08 -9.06 -1.45
C MET A 185 0.47 -10.27 -0.73
N VAL A 186 1.14 -10.84 0.27
CA VAL A 186 0.63 -12.01 1.02
C VAL A 186 -0.71 -11.75 1.72
N MET A 187 -1.02 -10.48 1.97
CA MET A 187 -2.27 -10.05 2.58
C MET A 187 -3.43 -9.95 1.57
N GLU A 188 -3.17 -10.18 0.28
CA GLU A 188 -4.15 -10.03 -0.82
C GLU A 188 -4.85 -8.66 -0.78
N PRO A 189 -4.10 -7.54 -0.83
CA PRO A 189 -4.67 -6.21 -0.72
C PRO A 189 -5.49 -5.83 -1.96
N GLU A 190 -6.47 -4.93 -1.79
CA GLU A 190 -7.25 -4.39 -2.92
C GLU A 190 -6.50 -3.29 -3.68
N LEU A 191 -5.55 -2.62 -3.02
CA LEU A 191 -4.69 -1.59 -3.61
C LEU A 191 -3.24 -1.75 -3.13
N VAL A 192 -2.32 -1.75 -4.08
CA VAL A 192 -0.89 -1.63 -3.80
C VAL A 192 -0.38 -0.28 -4.30
N VAL A 193 0.13 0.53 -3.38
CA VAL A 193 0.83 1.77 -3.68
C VAL A 193 2.31 1.46 -3.82
N ALA A 194 2.87 1.62 -5.02
CA ALA A 194 4.27 1.34 -5.29
C ALA A 194 5.05 2.64 -5.50
N ASP A 195 6.03 2.90 -4.62
CA ASP A 195 6.88 4.08 -4.69
C ASP A 195 8.21 3.71 -5.37
N GLU A 196 8.32 4.02 -6.66
CA GLU A 196 9.47 3.67 -7.53
C GLU A 196 9.96 2.20 -7.41
N PRO A 197 9.05 1.20 -7.43
CA PRO A 197 9.40 -0.20 -7.14
C PRO A 197 10.31 -0.81 -8.21
N ILE A 198 10.48 -0.12 -9.33
CA ILE A 198 11.01 -0.69 -10.58
C ILE A 198 12.50 -0.33 -10.80
N SER A 199 13.06 0.60 -10.03
CA SER A 199 14.46 1.03 -10.25
C SER A 199 15.49 -0.07 -9.95
N ALA A 200 15.14 -1.05 -9.11
CA ALA A 200 16.02 -2.15 -8.68
C ALA A 200 15.61 -3.55 -9.18
N LEU A 201 14.53 -3.67 -9.98
CA LEU A 201 14.09 -4.95 -10.54
C LEU A 201 14.58 -5.14 -11.98
N ASP A 202 15.11 -6.33 -12.28
CA ASP A 202 15.44 -6.73 -13.66
C ASP A 202 14.19 -6.70 -14.55
N VAL A 203 14.38 -6.42 -15.86
CA VAL A 203 13.30 -6.26 -16.84
C VAL A 203 12.33 -7.47 -16.89
N SER A 204 12.85 -8.68 -16.67
CA SER A 204 12.06 -9.92 -16.65
C SER A 204 11.12 -10.02 -15.46
N ILE A 205 11.51 -9.47 -14.31
CA ILE A 205 10.72 -9.49 -13.07
C ILE A 205 9.72 -8.33 -13.05
N ARG A 206 10.05 -7.22 -13.72
CA ARG A 206 9.10 -6.12 -13.94
C ARG A 206 7.79 -6.62 -14.57
N ALA A 207 7.89 -7.51 -15.56
CA ALA A 207 6.72 -8.07 -16.23
C ALA A 207 5.91 -9.00 -15.30
N GLN A 208 6.55 -9.75 -14.40
CA GLN A 208 5.85 -10.61 -13.44
C GLN A 208 5.13 -9.79 -12.37
N VAL A 209 5.78 -8.73 -11.84
CA VAL A 209 5.19 -7.84 -10.80
C VAL A 209 4.04 -7.00 -11.35
N LEU A 210 4.05 -6.63 -12.63
CA LEU A 210 2.96 -5.88 -13.26
C LEU A 210 1.76 -6.76 -13.66
N ASN A 211 1.92 -8.08 -13.61
CA ASN A 211 0.87 -9.05 -13.96
C ASN A 211 0.31 -9.80 -12.73
N LEU A 212 0.74 -9.45 -11.51
CA LEU A 212 0.16 -9.86 -10.23
C LEU A 212 -0.95 -8.89 -9.83
#